data_d24d9cb7b2fc713d5824f6517bbf7fa6
#
_entry.id   d24d9cb7b2fc713d5824f6517bbf7fa6
#
_cell.length_a   1.000
_cell.length_b   1.000
_cell.length_c   1.000
_cell.angle_alpha   90.00
_cell.angle_beta   90.00
_cell.angle_gamma   90.00
#
_symmetry.space_group_name_H-M   'P 1'
#
loop_
_entity.id
_entity.type
_entity.pdbx_description
1 polymer ?
#
loop_
_entity_poly.entity_id
_entity_poly.type
_entity_poly.pdbx_seq_one_letter_code
_entity_poly.pdbx_strand_id
1 'polypeptide(L)'
;MEDIITVVGSAYYEPIADIVDKLLARERLGATTVKRGHRENGYSSAIVLLLVVAFESYVTRVSYLQRQKPIGGKPKFRRVSVPDYLAQLRKSFSLQKSLTEVFVLRDVLVHNHLWTLTISNHESKHLILRRAIKDNEFGDYKYAVSVNPRTRRTTVLGLNVVPTSVGLREVVKVFDVLWRAFQFLVKAKLLERAAFDTNVSYGGKMQKFWELRRAVRSAL
;
A
#
# COMPACT_ATOMS: atom_id res chain seq x y z
N MET A 1 32.25 -16.33 7.11
CA MET A 1 31.66 -14.98 7.36
C MET A 1 30.22 -15.06 6.87
N GLU A 2 29.25 -14.98 7.76
CA GLU A 2 27.83 -15.00 7.35
C GLU A 2 27.41 -13.59 6.92
N ASP A 3 26.86 -13.48 5.71
CA ASP A 3 26.34 -12.20 5.22
C ASP A 3 25.02 -11.87 5.95
N ILE A 4 25.01 -10.76 6.69
CA ILE A 4 23.82 -10.26 7.35
C ILE A 4 23.01 -9.41 6.36
N ILE A 5 21.86 -9.92 5.96
CA ILE A 5 20.93 -9.17 5.11
C ILE A 5 20.02 -8.34 5.98
N THR A 6 20.18 -7.02 5.92
CA THR A 6 19.34 -6.09 6.66
C THR A 6 17.96 -5.96 6.03
N VAL A 7 16.91 -5.81 6.87
CA VAL A 7 15.56 -5.46 6.45
C VAL A 7 15.27 -4.03 6.87
N VAL A 8 15.20 -3.15 5.90
CA VAL A 8 14.88 -1.73 6.15
C VAL A 8 13.39 -1.53 6.45
N GLY A 9 12.54 -2.50 6.08
CA GLY A 9 11.08 -2.38 6.19
C GLY A 9 10.57 -2.07 7.60
N SER A 10 11.19 -2.64 8.65
CA SER A 10 10.81 -2.37 10.04
C SER A 10 11.15 -0.95 10.50
N ALA A 11 12.10 -0.27 9.86
CA ALA A 11 12.45 1.12 10.17
C ALA A 11 11.28 2.10 9.89
N TYR A 12 10.31 1.70 9.06
CA TYR A 12 9.14 2.52 8.78
C TYR A 12 8.01 2.36 9.80
N TYR A 13 8.08 1.39 10.72
CA TYR A 13 6.98 1.06 11.60
C TYR A 13 6.71 2.15 12.65
N GLU A 14 7.75 2.70 13.26
CA GLU A 14 7.60 3.82 14.20
C GLU A 14 7.07 5.08 13.50
N PRO A 15 7.63 5.56 12.37
CA PRO A 15 7.03 6.65 11.61
C PRO A 15 5.57 6.41 11.21
N ILE A 16 5.19 5.19 10.85
CA ILE A 16 3.80 4.87 10.54
C ILE A 16 2.93 5.01 11.79
N ALA A 17 3.38 4.53 12.96
CA ALA A 17 2.64 4.64 14.21
C ALA A 17 2.40 6.10 14.60
N ASP A 18 3.40 6.96 14.49
CA ASP A 18 3.29 8.40 14.71
C ASP A 18 2.28 9.09 13.80
N ILE A 19 2.30 8.71 12.49
CA ILE A 19 1.38 9.28 11.52
C ILE A 19 -0.04 8.77 11.76
N VAL A 20 -0.22 7.50 12.17
CA VAL A 20 -1.51 6.93 12.56
C VAL A 20 -2.08 7.66 13.75
N ASP A 21 -1.27 7.94 14.78
CA ASP A 21 -1.73 8.68 15.96
C ASP A 21 -2.24 10.08 15.58
N LYS A 22 -1.48 10.79 14.75
CA LYS A 22 -1.89 12.11 14.20
C LYS A 22 -3.16 12.04 13.35
N LEU A 23 -3.30 11.01 12.52
CA LEU A 23 -4.50 10.80 11.71
C LEU A 23 -5.71 10.59 12.60
N LEU A 24 -5.63 9.68 13.58
CA LEU A 24 -6.75 9.34 14.46
C LEU A 24 -7.11 10.46 15.44
N ALA A 25 -6.13 11.25 15.89
CA ALA A 25 -6.41 12.44 16.70
C ALA A 25 -7.29 13.44 15.95
N ARG A 26 -7.07 13.61 14.64
CA ARG A 26 -7.88 14.48 13.78
C ARG A 26 -9.29 13.95 13.53
N GLU A 27 -9.43 12.63 13.33
CA GLU A 27 -10.75 12.00 13.17
C GLU A 27 -11.61 12.16 14.42
N ARG A 28 -11.03 12.08 15.62
CA ARG A 28 -11.74 12.25 16.90
C ARG A 28 -12.26 13.68 17.12
N LEU A 29 -11.66 14.68 16.49
CA LEU A 29 -12.11 16.07 16.60
C LEU A 29 -13.44 16.36 15.89
N GLY A 30 -14.11 15.32 15.39
CA GLY A 30 -15.50 15.39 14.93
C GLY A 30 -15.71 16.38 13.80
N ALA A 31 -14.76 16.54 12.92
CA ALA A 31 -14.84 17.40 11.74
C ALA A 31 -15.85 16.85 10.72
N THR A 32 -17.11 16.76 11.12
CA THR A 32 -18.23 16.23 10.31
C THR A 32 -18.54 17.10 9.09
N THR A 33 -17.96 18.30 8.97
CA THR A 33 -18.32 19.26 7.91
C THR A 33 -17.15 20.00 7.27
N VAL A 34 -15.93 19.77 7.70
CA VAL A 34 -14.78 20.38 7.03
C VAL A 34 -14.54 19.61 5.74
N LYS A 35 -14.75 20.25 4.60
CA LYS A 35 -14.17 19.77 3.32
C LYS A 35 -12.68 19.65 3.56
N ARG A 36 -12.20 18.43 3.78
CA ARG A 36 -10.80 18.15 4.04
C ARG A 36 -9.99 18.69 2.87
N GLY A 37 -9.16 19.66 3.13
CA GLY A 37 -8.25 20.17 2.13
C GLY A 37 -7.29 19.06 1.71
N HIS A 38 -6.75 19.13 0.51
CA HIS A 38 -5.75 18.16 0.00
C HIS A 38 -4.56 17.95 0.95
N ARG A 39 -4.27 18.90 1.85
CA ARG A 39 -3.23 18.79 2.89
C ARG A 39 -3.58 17.78 3.99
N GLU A 40 -4.85 17.55 4.27
CA GLU A 40 -5.29 16.65 5.35
C GLU A 40 -5.26 15.19 4.94
N ASN A 41 -5.38 14.91 3.65
CA ASN A 41 -5.23 13.56 3.11
C ASN A 41 -3.77 13.09 3.11
N GLY A 42 -2.81 13.97 3.39
CA GLY A 42 -1.39 13.65 3.41
C GLY A 42 -1.02 12.55 4.42
N TYR A 43 -1.68 12.50 5.58
CA TYR A 43 -1.40 11.43 6.56
C TYR A 43 -1.82 10.06 6.05
N SER A 44 -3.03 9.93 5.51
CA SER A 44 -3.50 8.65 4.94
C SER A 44 -2.63 8.20 3.77
N SER A 45 -2.27 9.12 2.89
CA SER A 45 -1.37 8.84 1.77
C SER A 45 0.02 8.42 2.24
N ALA A 46 0.59 9.12 3.23
CA ALA A 46 1.89 8.77 3.79
C ALA A 46 1.89 7.38 4.45
N ILE A 47 0.85 7.05 5.21
CA ILE A 47 0.70 5.71 5.81
C ILE A 47 0.66 4.65 4.72
N VAL A 48 -0.16 4.83 3.67
CA VAL A 48 -0.26 3.88 2.56
C VAL A 48 1.10 3.69 1.89
N LEU A 49 1.81 4.77 1.58
CA LEU A 49 3.13 4.71 0.95
C LEU A 49 4.14 3.96 1.80
N LEU A 50 4.27 4.33 3.08
CA LEU A 50 5.23 3.70 3.98
C LEU A 50 4.91 2.21 4.24
N LEU A 51 3.64 1.86 4.36
CA LEU A 51 3.22 0.46 4.50
C LEU A 51 3.63 -0.39 3.29
N VAL A 52 3.42 0.14 2.08
CA VAL A 52 3.76 -0.58 0.85
C VAL A 52 5.27 -0.70 0.70
N VAL A 53 6.04 0.37 0.97
CA VAL A 53 7.51 0.35 0.94
C VAL A 53 8.07 -0.64 1.98
N ALA A 54 7.53 -0.65 3.20
CA ALA A 54 7.90 -1.62 4.21
C ALA A 54 7.67 -3.06 3.72
N PHE A 55 6.51 -3.35 3.18
CA PHE A 55 6.18 -4.67 2.64
C PHE A 55 7.10 -5.06 1.47
N GLU A 56 7.32 -4.15 0.53
CA GLU A 56 8.21 -4.36 -0.62
C GLU A 56 9.64 -4.72 -0.18
N SER A 57 10.16 -4.08 0.87
CA SER A 57 11.45 -4.39 1.46
C SER A 57 11.54 -5.84 1.94
N TYR A 58 10.50 -6.34 2.64
CA TYR A 58 10.46 -7.73 3.09
C TYR A 58 10.38 -8.72 1.92
N VAL A 59 9.57 -8.44 0.90
CA VAL A 59 9.46 -9.31 -0.28
C VAL A 59 10.77 -9.32 -1.08
N THR A 60 11.46 -8.19 -1.16
CA THR A 60 12.79 -8.11 -1.79
C THR A 60 13.78 -9.00 -1.06
N ARG A 61 13.79 -9.00 0.28
CA ARG A 61 14.61 -9.93 1.07
C ARG A 61 14.25 -11.39 0.79
N VAL A 62 12.96 -11.73 0.78
CA VAL A 62 12.51 -13.09 0.43
C VAL A 62 13.02 -13.48 -0.95
N SER A 63 12.91 -12.59 -1.92
CA SER A 63 13.40 -12.82 -3.28
C SER A 63 14.90 -13.06 -3.31
N TYR A 64 15.67 -12.28 -2.58
CA TYR A 64 17.12 -12.46 -2.47
C TYR A 64 17.48 -13.83 -1.88
N LEU A 65 16.90 -14.19 -0.74
CA LEU A 65 17.15 -15.47 -0.06
C LEU A 65 16.76 -16.69 -0.92
N GLN A 66 15.68 -16.58 -1.69
CA GLN A 66 15.27 -17.67 -2.57
C GLN A 66 16.24 -17.88 -3.76
N ARG A 67 16.93 -16.82 -4.21
CA ARG A 67 17.94 -16.92 -5.28
C ARG A 67 19.24 -17.56 -4.83
N GLN A 68 19.58 -17.48 -3.57
CA GLN A 68 20.81 -18.07 -3.03
C GLN A 68 20.68 -19.59 -2.83
N LYS A 69 19.48 -20.16 -2.90
CA LYS A 69 19.30 -21.60 -2.87
C LYS A 69 19.74 -22.19 -4.21
N PRO A 70 20.62 -23.22 -4.22
CA PRO A 70 21.06 -23.87 -5.46
C PRO A 70 19.89 -24.69 -6.05
N ILE A 71 19.03 -24.04 -6.78
CA ILE A 71 18.04 -24.70 -7.64
C ILE A 71 18.62 -24.61 -9.06
N GLY A 72 18.85 -25.76 -9.68
CA GLY A 72 19.51 -25.88 -10.97
C GLY A 72 18.90 -24.97 -12.04
N GLY A 73 19.72 -24.10 -12.57
CA GLY A 73 19.39 -23.16 -13.63
C GLY A 73 19.41 -21.70 -13.15
N LYS A 74 20.32 -20.89 -13.73
CA LYS A 74 20.36 -19.45 -13.49
C LYS A 74 19.03 -18.84 -13.90
N PRO A 75 18.16 -18.32 -13.00
CA PRO A 75 16.95 -17.64 -13.41
C PRO A 75 17.35 -16.37 -14.15
N LYS A 76 16.94 -16.24 -15.42
CA LYS A 76 16.99 -14.96 -16.13
C LYS A 76 16.13 -13.98 -15.34
N PHE A 77 16.77 -12.96 -14.79
CA PHE A 77 16.10 -11.93 -13.99
C PHE A 77 15.13 -11.15 -14.87
N ARG A 78 13.87 -11.51 -14.81
CA ARG A 78 12.79 -10.70 -15.37
C ARG A 78 12.29 -9.78 -14.25
N ARG A 79 12.21 -8.49 -14.50
CA ARG A 79 11.66 -7.51 -13.56
C ARG A 79 10.17 -7.81 -13.40
N VAL A 80 9.81 -8.46 -12.31
CA VAL A 80 8.43 -8.89 -12.01
C VAL A 80 7.90 -8.04 -10.87
N SER A 81 6.65 -7.63 -10.93
CA SER A 81 6.01 -6.89 -9.83
C SER A 81 5.91 -7.76 -8.56
N VAL A 82 5.85 -7.14 -7.38
CA VAL A 82 5.73 -7.86 -6.11
C VAL A 82 4.52 -8.80 -6.08
N PRO A 83 3.30 -8.39 -6.51
CA PRO A 83 2.15 -9.30 -6.57
C PRO A 83 2.37 -10.51 -7.47
N ASP A 84 2.96 -10.30 -8.65
CA ASP A 84 3.22 -11.36 -9.61
C ASP A 84 4.33 -12.30 -9.12
N TYR A 85 5.37 -11.74 -8.50
CA TYR A 85 6.44 -12.53 -7.88
C TYR A 85 5.87 -13.49 -6.84
N LEU A 86 5.02 -13.03 -5.93
CA LEU A 86 4.42 -13.87 -4.90
C LEU A 86 3.50 -14.95 -5.48
N ALA A 87 2.74 -14.62 -6.52
CA ALA A 87 1.90 -15.59 -7.23
C ALA A 87 2.73 -16.67 -7.96
N GLN A 88 3.86 -16.29 -8.56
CA GLN A 88 4.79 -17.23 -9.18
C GLN A 88 5.52 -18.10 -8.13
N LEU A 89 5.89 -17.50 -6.99
CA LEU A 89 6.59 -18.20 -5.92
C LEU A 89 5.72 -19.29 -5.27
N ARG A 90 4.42 -19.05 -5.17
CA ARG A 90 3.44 -19.98 -4.59
C ARG A 90 2.09 -19.88 -5.31
N LYS A 91 1.68 -20.92 -5.99
CA LYS A 91 0.36 -21.01 -6.68
C LYS A 91 -0.84 -20.82 -5.72
N SER A 92 -0.65 -21.10 -4.43
CA SER A 92 -1.67 -20.90 -3.39
C SER A 92 -1.84 -19.44 -2.94
N PHE A 93 -1.08 -18.49 -3.51
CA PHE A 93 -1.21 -17.08 -3.17
C PHE A 93 -2.48 -16.47 -3.78
N SER A 94 -3.53 -16.38 -2.99
CA SER A 94 -4.86 -15.90 -3.42
C SER A 94 -5.03 -14.38 -3.40
N LEU A 95 -4.03 -13.64 -2.88
CA LEU A 95 -4.13 -12.18 -2.69
C LEU A 95 -3.56 -11.36 -3.85
N GLN A 96 -3.17 -11.99 -4.97
CA GLN A 96 -2.50 -11.31 -6.08
C GLN A 96 -3.28 -10.07 -6.57
N LYS A 97 -4.58 -10.23 -6.87
CA LYS A 97 -5.42 -9.12 -7.35
C LYS A 97 -5.53 -7.98 -6.32
N SER A 98 -5.82 -8.32 -5.06
CA SER A 98 -5.92 -7.31 -3.98
C SER A 98 -4.58 -6.60 -3.77
N LEU A 99 -3.48 -7.32 -3.78
CA LEU A 99 -2.16 -6.73 -3.64
C LEU A 99 -1.79 -5.86 -4.85
N THR A 100 -2.15 -6.27 -6.07
CA THR A 100 -1.99 -5.42 -7.27
C THR A 100 -2.70 -4.08 -7.10
N GLU A 101 -3.92 -4.07 -6.56
CA GLU A 101 -4.66 -2.83 -6.32
C GLU A 101 -4.03 -1.94 -5.25
N VAL A 102 -3.41 -2.52 -4.23
CA VAL A 102 -2.60 -1.77 -3.24
C VAL A 102 -1.42 -1.09 -3.92
N PHE A 103 -0.71 -1.79 -4.82
CA PHE A 103 0.40 -1.22 -5.58
C PHE A 103 -0.07 -0.17 -6.60
N VAL A 104 -1.23 -0.36 -7.22
CA VAL A 104 -1.88 0.66 -8.06
C VAL A 104 -2.13 1.93 -7.26
N LEU A 105 -2.69 1.82 -6.04
CA LEU A 105 -2.90 2.99 -5.19
C LEU A 105 -1.58 3.69 -4.83
N ARG A 106 -0.53 2.93 -4.47
CA ARG A 106 0.80 3.50 -4.21
C ARG A 106 1.31 4.30 -5.40
N ASP A 107 1.24 3.72 -6.59
CA ASP A 107 1.74 4.37 -7.81
C ASP A 107 0.96 5.64 -8.14
N VAL A 108 -0.36 5.65 -7.94
CA VAL A 108 -1.20 6.86 -8.07
C VAL A 108 -0.74 7.96 -7.12
N LEU A 109 -0.41 7.62 -5.88
CA LEU A 109 0.04 8.58 -4.88
C LEU A 109 1.43 9.15 -5.17
N VAL A 110 2.32 8.32 -5.76
CA VAL A 110 3.71 8.73 -6.07
C VAL A 110 3.79 9.50 -7.38
N HIS A 111 3.13 9.02 -8.41
CA HIS A 111 3.38 9.51 -9.77
C HIS A 111 2.34 10.48 -10.30
N ASN A 112 1.18 10.59 -9.67
CA ASN A 112 0.10 11.55 -9.98
C ASN A 112 -0.26 11.71 -11.47
N HIS A 113 0.04 10.71 -12.32
CA HIS A 113 -0.10 10.78 -13.77
C HIS A 113 -1.38 10.13 -14.32
N LEU A 114 -2.21 9.55 -13.45
CA LEU A 114 -3.44 8.85 -13.87
C LEU A 114 -4.60 9.77 -14.17
N TRP A 115 -4.55 11.01 -13.71
CA TRP A 115 -5.68 11.91 -13.80
C TRP A 115 -5.29 13.27 -14.38
N THR A 116 -5.95 13.65 -15.46
CA THR A 116 -5.89 15.01 -15.97
C THR A 116 -7.03 15.81 -15.38
N LEU A 117 -6.71 16.95 -14.78
CA LEU A 117 -7.67 17.89 -14.24
C LEU A 117 -8.02 18.91 -15.31
N THR A 118 -9.29 18.97 -15.74
CA THR A 118 -9.79 20.05 -16.58
C THR A 118 -10.63 20.98 -15.72
N ILE A 119 -10.21 22.23 -15.60
CA ILE A 119 -10.98 23.28 -14.95
C ILE A 119 -11.87 23.89 -16.03
N SER A 120 -13.17 23.61 -16.00
CA SER A 120 -14.14 24.28 -16.85
C SER A 120 -14.77 25.42 -16.07
N ASN A 121 -14.48 26.68 -16.50
CA ASN A 121 -14.98 27.95 -15.98
C ASN A 121 -14.72 28.25 -14.49
N HIS A 122 -14.34 29.51 -14.21
CA HIS A 122 -14.00 30.03 -12.88
C HIS A 122 -15.12 29.93 -11.84
N GLU A 123 -16.35 29.61 -12.23
CA GLU A 123 -17.50 29.55 -11.33
C GLU A 123 -17.99 28.15 -11.02
N SER A 124 -17.64 27.13 -11.76
CA SER A 124 -18.12 25.77 -11.52
C SER A 124 -17.12 24.95 -10.72
N LYS A 125 -17.52 24.55 -9.52
CA LYS A 125 -16.82 23.64 -8.62
C LYS A 125 -16.68 22.19 -9.15
N HIS A 126 -16.83 21.98 -10.45
CA HIS A 126 -16.78 20.66 -11.08
C HIS A 126 -15.41 20.43 -11.70
N LEU A 127 -14.52 19.86 -10.90
CA LEU A 127 -13.27 19.31 -11.39
C LEU A 127 -13.57 18.04 -12.19
N ILE A 128 -13.49 18.11 -13.50
CA ILE A 128 -13.64 16.95 -14.37
C ILE A 128 -12.29 16.27 -14.46
N LEU A 129 -12.14 15.18 -13.72
CA LEU A 129 -10.98 14.30 -13.85
C LEU A 129 -11.12 13.49 -15.14
N ARG A 130 -10.39 13.88 -16.19
CA ARG A 130 -10.29 13.10 -17.41
C ARG A 130 -9.22 12.04 -17.27
N ARG A 131 -9.49 10.87 -17.83
CA ARG A 131 -8.59 9.73 -17.84
C ARG A 131 -7.34 10.04 -18.65
N ALA A 132 -6.17 10.04 -18.05
CA ALA A 132 -4.88 10.10 -18.75
C ALA A 132 -4.51 8.77 -19.46
N ILE A 133 -5.30 7.71 -19.27
CA ILE A 133 -5.00 6.36 -19.78
C ILE A 133 -5.45 6.20 -21.26
N LYS A 134 -5.40 7.20 -22.09
CA LYS A 134 -5.64 6.97 -23.52
C LYS A 134 -4.45 6.38 -24.24
N ASP A 135 -3.29 6.62 -23.74
CA ASP A 135 -2.05 6.27 -24.40
C ASP A 135 -1.26 5.36 -23.46
N ASN A 136 -1.01 4.15 -23.91
CA ASN A 136 -0.16 3.16 -23.24
C ASN A 136 1.30 3.63 -23.01
N GLU A 137 1.55 4.93 -22.97
CA GLU A 137 2.88 5.52 -22.90
C GLU A 137 3.69 5.08 -21.68
N PHE A 138 3.03 4.65 -20.59
CA PHE A 138 3.70 4.22 -19.37
C PHE A 138 3.54 2.74 -19.02
N GLY A 139 3.07 1.91 -19.96
CA GLY A 139 3.00 0.46 -19.75
C GLY A 139 1.98 -0.01 -18.73
N ASP A 140 0.96 0.78 -18.43
CA ASP A 140 0.13 0.62 -17.24
C ASP A 140 -1.15 -0.18 -17.49
N TYR A 141 -1.02 -1.32 -18.18
CA TYR A 141 -2.11 -2.31 -18.30
C TYR A 141 -2.78 -2.64 -16.96
N LYS A 142 -2.00 -2.67 -15.86
CA LYS A 142 -2.52 -2.91 -14.51
C LYS A 142 -3.59 -1.92 -14.08
N TYR A 143 -3.49 -0.64 -14.49
CA TYR A 143 -4.50 0.36 -14.17
C TYR A 143 -5.79 0.13 -14.96
N ALA A 144 -5.66 -0.15 -16.26
CA ALA A 144 -6.81 -0.41 -17.11
C ALA A 144 -7.66 -1.60 -16.60
N VAL A 145 -6.99 -2.62 -16.04
CA VAL A 145 -7.64 -3.82 -15.50
C VAL A 145 -8.15 -3.62 -14.08
N SER A 146 -7.42 -2.86 -13.24
CA SER A 146 -7.70 -2.77 -11.81
C SER A 146 -8.58 -1.59 -11.41
N VAL A 147 -8.76 -0.57 -12.27
CA VAL A 147 -9.47 0.65 -11.91
C VAL A 147 -10.74 0.82 -12.75
N ASN A 148 -11.87 1.02 -12.08
CA ASN A 148 -13.10 1.42 -12.72
C ASN A 148 -13.09 2.94 -12.94
N PRO A 149 -13.09 3.42 -14.20
CA PRO A 149 -12.95 4.84 -14.51
C PRO A 149 -14.19 5.68 -14.09
N ARG A 150 -15.37 5.06 -14.01
CA ARG A 150 -16.62 5.74 -13.62
C ARG A 150 -16.66 5.99 -12.12
N THR A 151 -16.32 4.97 -11.32
CA THR A 151 -16.33 5.07 -9.85
C THR A 151 -15.05 5.64 -9.28
N ARG A 152 -13.95 5.69 -10.07
CA ARG A 152 -12.61 6.10 -9.64
C ARG A 152 -12.10 5.24 -8.47
N ARG A 153 -12.46 3.96 -8.49
CA ARG A 153 -12.11 3.00 -7.46
C ARG A 153 -11.54 1.75 -8.09
N THR A 154 -10.72 1.06 -7.32
CA THR A 154 -10.26 -0.26 -7.72
C THR A 154 -11.40 -1.28 -7.68
N THR A 155 -11.29 -2.33 -8.51
CA THR A 155 -12.40 -3.26 -8.80
C THR A 155 -12.64 -4.29 -7.70
N VAL A 156 -11.60 -4.74 -6.98
CA VAL A 156 -11.68 -5.78 -5.94
C VAL A 156 -11.83 -5.16 -4.55
N LEU A 157 -10.96 -4.23 -4.19
CA LEU A 157 -10.94 -3.59 -2.87
C LEU A 157 -11.82 -2.33 -2.81
N GLY A 158 -12.15 -1.75 -3.95
CA GLY A 158 -12.86 -0.47 -4.02
C GLY A 158 -12.04 0.68 -3.38
N LEU A 159 -10.71 0.65 -3.53
CA LEU A 159 -9.83 1.74 -3.08
C LEU A 159 -10.05 2.97 -3.96
N ASN A 160 -10.16 4.13 -3.33
CA ASN A 160 -10.22 5.38 -4.07
C ASN A 160 -8.86 5.70 -4.68
N VAL A 161 -8.80 5.89 -5.99
CA VAL A 161 -7.55 6.19 -6.71
C VAL A 161 -7.41 7.67 -7.08
N VAL A 162 -8.23 8.54 -6.50
CA VAL A 162 -8.05 9.99 -6.56
C VAL A 162 -7.17 10.40 -5.37
N PRO A 163 -5.96 10.93 -5.58
CA PRO A 163 -5.00 11.18 -4.48
C PRO A 163 -5.58 12.03 -3.35
N THR A 164 -6.37 13.03 -3.70
CA THR A 164 -7.02 13.95 -2.73
C THR A 164 -8.18 13.31 -1.94
N SER A 165 -8.56 12.08 -2.27
CA SER A 165 -9.68 11.37 -1.66
C SER A 165 -9.27 10.08 -0.94
N VAL A 166 -7.96 9.86 -0.81
CA VAL A 166 -7.42 8.73 -0.05
C VAL A 166 -7.55 9.06 1.44
N GLY A 167 -8.30 8.24 2.17
CA GLY A 167 -8.63 8.49 3.57
C GLY A 167 -8.41 7.26 4.46
N LEU A 168 -8.98 7.32 5.67
CA LEU A 168 -8.89 6.26 6.68
C LEU A 168 -9.35 4.89 6.14
N ARG A 169 -10.40 4.89 5.31
CA ARG A 169 -10.92 3.67 4.68
C ARG A 169 -9.89 2.93 3.83
N GLU A 170 -9.11 3.67 3.05
CA GLU A 170 -8.05 3.11 2.23
C GLU A 170 -6.91 2.58 3.12
N VAL A 171 -6.55 3.33 4.17
CA VAL A 171 -5.54 2.88 5.16
C VAL A 171 -5.93 1.54 5.78
N VAL A 172 -7.18 1.39 6.26
CA VAL A 172 -7.67 0.12 6.83
C VAL A 172 -7.52 -1.03 5.84
N LYS A 173 -7.98 -0.84 4.60
CA LYS A 173 -7.92 -1.90 3.58
C LYS A 173 -6.50 -2.29 3.21
N VAL A 174 -5.60 -1.30 3.09
CA VAL A 174 -4.19 -1.55 2.81
C VAL A 174 -3.55 -2.32 3.96
N PHE A 175 -3.75 -1.91 5.21
CA PHE A 175 -3.28 -2.66 6.37
C PHE A 175 -3.75 -4.12 6.35
N ASP A 176 -5.03 -4.34 6.06
CA ASP A 176 -5.61 -5.69 6.04
C ASP A 176 -5.01 -6.58 4.96
N VAL A 177 -4.83 -6.05 3.75
CA VAL A 177 -4.24 -6.81 2.65
C VAL A 177 -2.79 -7.15 2.95
N LEU A 178 -2.00 -6.17 3.40
CA LEU A 178 -0.59 -6.39 3.70
C LEU A 178 -0.40 -7.31 4.90
N TRP A 179 -1.21 -7.19 5.94
CA TRP A 179 -1.22 -8.14 7.06
C TRP A 179 -1.47 -9.57 6.60
N ARG A 180 -2.49 -9.79 5.77
CA ARG A 180 -2.79 -11.12 5.21
C ARG A 180 -1.65 -11.64 4.34
N ALA A 181 -1.00 -10.78 3.56
CA ALA A 181 0.15 -11.14 2.75
C ALA A 181 1.36 -11.53 3.62
N PHE A 182 1.63 -10.83 4.73
CA PHE A 182 2.64 -11.23 5.70
C PHE A 182 2.33 -12.58 6.34
N GLN A 183 1.09 -12.79 6.78
CA GLN A 183 0.65 -14.08 7.32
C GLN A 183 0.87 -15.23 6.33
N PHE A 184 0.61 -14.97 5.05
CA PHE A 184 0.90 -15.94 4.00
C PHE A 184 2.41 -16.26 3.91
N LEU A 185 3.27 -15.25 3.93
CA LEU A 185 4.73 -15.44 3.86
C LEU A 185 5.24 -16.27 5.05
N VAL A 186 4.73 -16.03 6.26
CA VAL A 186 5.07 -16.81 7.46
C VAL A 186 4.58 -18.25 7.34
N LYS A 187 3.31 -18.45 6.96
CA LYS A 187 2.74 -19.77 6.77
C LYS A 187 3.48 -20.58 5.70
N ALA A 188 3.94 -19.91 4.65
CA ALA A 188 4.73 -20.51 3.58
C ALA A 188 6.21 -20.74 3.97
N LYS A 189 6.62 -20.42 5.20
CA LYS A 189 8.00 -20.51 5.71
C LYS A 189 9.00 -19.70 4.84
N LEU A 190 8.55 -18.60 4.29
CA LEU A 190 9.35 -17.67 3.48
C LEU A 190 9.87 -16.50 4.31
N LEU A 191 9.23 -16.23 5.44
CA LEU A 191 9.58 -15.18 6.38
C LEU A 191 9.36 -15.68 7.80
N GLU A 192 10.29 -15.35 8.70
CA GLU A 192 10.11 -15.59 10.12
C GLU A 192 9.17 -14.55 10.73
N ARG A 193 8.30 -14.98 11.65
CA ARG A 193 7.36 -14.08 12.30
C ARG A 193 8.07 -12.94 13.05
N ALA A 194 9.17 -13.26 13.72
CA ALA A 194 9.97 -12.26 14.44
C ALA A 194 10.45 -11.11 13.55
N ALA A 195 10.64 -11.35 12.25
CA ALA A 195 11.15 -10.33 11.33
C ALA A 195 10.20 -9.14 11.13
N PHE A 196 8.91 -9.30 11.41
CA PHE A 196 7.92 -8.21 11.29
C PHE A 196 7.08 -7.99 12.56
N ASP A 197 7.30 -8.79 13.62
CA ASP A 197 6.57 -8.67 14.89
C ASP A 197 7.25 -7.66 15.83
N THR A 198 7.41 -6.44 15.32
CA THR A 198 8.10 -5.33 15.98
C THR A 198 7.14 -4.55 16.88
N ASN A 199 7.62 -4.10 18.04
CA ASN A 199 6.90 -3.16 18.89
C ASN A 199 7.10 -1.73 18.41
N VAL A 200 6.06 -0.91 18.57
CA VAL A 200 6.06 0.54 18.28
C VAL A 200 5.39 1.30 19.40
N SER A 201 5.73 2.57 19.54
CA SER A 201 5.05 3.48 20.44
C SER A 201 3.78 4.01 19.79
N TYR A 202 2.63 3.88 20.48
CA TYR A 202 1.36 4.41 20.01
C TYR A 202 0.47 4.75 21.22
N GLY A 203 -0.09 5.97 21.26
CA GLY A 203 -0.91 6.45 22.35
C GLY A 203 -0.20 6.39 23.71
N GLY A 204 1.12 6.61 23.74
CA GLY A 204 1.96 6.54 24.93
C GLY A 204 2.24 5.14 25.46
N LYS A 205 1.95 4.08 24.70
CA LYS A 205 2.17 2.68 25.07
C LYS A 205 2.92 1.92 23.99
N MET A 206 3.76 0.97 24.43
CA MET A 206 4.39 0.00 23.51
C MET A 206 3.40 -1.08 23.13
N GLN A 207 3.21 -1.31 21.85
CA GLN A 207 2.37 -2.38 21.31
C GLN A 207 2.93 -2.94 20.01
N LYS A 208 2.43 -4.09 19.59
CA LYS A 208 2.82 -4.66 18.30
C LYS A 208 2.36 -3.79 17.14
N PHE A 209 3.24 -3.52 16.19
CA PHE A 209 2.93 -2.69 15.03
C PHE A 209 1.61 -3.06 14.34
N TRP A 210 1.38 -4.37 14.12
CA TRP A 210 0.19 -4.83 13.42
C TRP A 210 -1.12 -4.71 14.22
N GLU A 211 -1.03 -4.40 15.51
CA GLU A 211 -2.21 -4.09 16.33
C GLU A 211 -2.77 -2.71 16.01
N LEU A 212 -1.96 -1.79 15.46
CA LEU A 212 -2.43 -0.50 14.93
C LEU A 212 -3.58 -0.67 13.93
N ARG A 213 -3.57 -1.78 13.20
CA ARG A 213 -4.67 -2.14 12.29
C ARG A 213 -6.04 -2.14 12.99
N ARG A 214 -6.11 -2.60 14.25
CA ARG A 214 -7.34 -2.60 15.04
C ARG A 214 -7.74 -1.17 15.41
N ALA A 215 -6.77 -0.36 15.84
CA ALA A 215 -7.01 1.05 16.19
C ALA A 215 -7.53 1.84 14.98
N VAL A 216 -6.92 1.66 13.80
CA VAL A 216 -7.36 2.31 12.56
C VAL A 216 -8.76 1.86 12.14
N ARG A 217 -9.07 0.55 12.29
CA ARG A 217 -10.38 0.00 11.94
C ARG A 217 -11.49 0.48 12.87
N SER A 218 -11.24 0.58 14.18
CA SER A 218 -12.23 1.05 15.15
C SER A 218 -12.56 2.54 15.04
N ALA A 219 -11.79 3.29 14.25
CA ALA A 219 -12.02 4.70 13.96
C ALA A 219 -12.84 4.96 12.67
N LEU A 220 -13.19 3.89 11.94
CA LEU A 220 -14.09 3.93 10.77
C LEU A 220 -15.54 3.94 11.21
#